data_8b510f7d664fe834144213d83d11dbe4
#
_entry.id   8b510f7d664fe834144213d83d11dbe4
#
_cell.length_a   1.000
_cell.length_b   1.000
_cell.length_c   1.000
_cell.angle_alpha   90.00
_cell.angle_beta   90.00
_cell.angle_gamma   90.00
#
_symmetry.space_group_name_H-M   'P 1'
#
loop_
_entity.id
_entity.type
_entity.pdbx_description
1 polymer ?
#
loop_
_entity_poly.entity_id
_entity_poly.type
_entity_poly.pdbx_seq_one_letter_code
_entity_poly.pdbx_strand_id
1 'polypeptide(L)'
;SILMDITDAVRVESLAPTAKEITLLTGFPGSGLVGSIALQYLVENAGFTHLGNITSRFLPQISLATNGLAQAPIRLYEKDNFVAVLADVPIPPQVSYEISAGLIEWFSGKSAITELVVIGGVTTGGDGERVFGVATTTDGLETIKEQSIILPALSITGISGSMIIEAQLRGIPAAGFLVETNFNVDPRAAIEALKILNTRYGFGIDTQPLMEQADQVEAMMHQLANDVQEQENAEQKPFSSAEQVMYG
;
A
#
# COMPACT_ATOMS: atom_id res chain seq x y z
N SER A 1 -21.84 29.10 5.76
CA SER A 1 -20.99 28.13 5.11
C SER A 1 -20.31 27.30 6.16
N ILE A 2 -20.65 26.03 6.23
CA ILE A 2 -19.91 25.09 7.06
C ILE A 2 -18.57 24.89 6.34
N LEU A 3 -17.56 25.65 6.75
CA LEU A 3 -16.18 25.30 6.47
C LEU A 3 -15.94 24.00 7.26
N MET A 4 -16.05 22.88 6.57
CA MET A 4 -15.58 21.63 7.13
C MET A 4 -14.07 21.79 7.25
N ASP A 5 -13.60 21.88 8.47
CA ASP A 5 -12.16 21.88 8.73
C ASP A 5 -11.64 20.54 8.23
N ILE A 6 -10.74 20.57 7.25
CA ILE A 6 -10.17 19.36 6.63
C ILE A 6 -9.51 18.49 7.69
N THR A 7 -9.01 19.08 8.77
CA THR A 7 -8.47 18.38 9.93
C THR A 7 -9.52 17.52 10.66
N ASP A 8 -10.81 17.83 10.54
CA ASP A 8 -11.87 17.00 11.10
C ASP A 8 -12.06 15.66 10.38
N ALA A 9 -11.48 15.49 9.21
CA ALA A 9 -11.55 14.23 8.47
C ALA A 9 -10.73 13.11 9.12
N VAL A 10 -9.68 13.46 9.85
CA VAL A 10 -8.81 12.51 10.55
C VAL A 10 -8.71 12.89 12.03
N ARG A 11 -8.74 11.88 12.87
CA ARG A 11 -8.44 12.01 14.30
C ARG A 11 -7.08 11.38 14.54
N VAL A 12 -6.14 12.20 15.04
CA VAL A 12 -4.75 11.79 15.23
C VAL A 12 -4.43 11.81 16.73
N GLU A 13 -3.93 10.68 17.20
CA GLU A 13 -3.30 10.54 18.52
C GLU A 13 -1.84 10.18 18.27
N SER A 14 -0.97 11.18 18.31
CA SER A 14 0.43 10.99 17.94
C SER A 14 1.32 12.05 18.57
N LEU A 15 2.56 11.68 18.80
CA LEU A 15 3.63 12.65 18.98
C LEU A 15 3.89 13.34 17.65
N ALA A 16 4.42 14.56 17.72
CA ALA A 16 4.95 15.21 16.52
C ALA A 16 6.21 14.45 16.04
N PRO A 17 6.47 14.42 14.73
CA PRO A 17 7.75 13.93 14.25
C PRO A 17 8.92 14.65 14.93
N THR A 18 10.01 13.93 15.23
CA THR A 18 11.18 14.51 15.88
C THR A 18 11.96 15.42 14.95
N ALA A 19 11.97 15.12 13.65
CA ALA A 19 12.61 15.92 12.63
C ALA A 19 11.74 17.12 12.22
N LYS A 20 12.37 18.26 11.96
CA LYS A 20 11.68 19.46 11.46
C LYS A 20 11.30 19.35 9.98
N GLU A 21 12.07 18.59 9.23
CA GLU A 21 11.87 18.28 7.82
C GLU A 21 11.74 16.78 7.67
N ILE A 22 10.68 16.32 7.00
CA ILE A 22 10.39 14.90 6.85
C ILE A 22 10.19 14.50 5.41
N THR A 23 10.58 13.26 5.12
CA THR A 23 10.11 12.50 3.96
C THR A 23 8.95 11.63 4.42
N LEU A 24 7.80 11.84 3.82
CA LEU A 24 6.57 11.11 4.15
C LEU A 24 6.40 9.92 3.18
N LEU A 25 6.50 8.70 3.70
CA LEU A 25 6.32 7.48 2.95
C LEU A 25 4.91 6.95 3.17
N THR A 26 4.16 6.73 2.11
CA THR A 26 2.79 6.24 2.19
C THR A 26 2.58 4.99 1.36
N GLY A 27 1.85 4.03 1.90
CA GLY A 27 1.45 2.81 1.22
C GLY A 27 0.14 2.30 1.81
N PHE A 28 -0.94 2.56 1.10
CA PHE A 28 -2.28 2.13 1.49
C PHE A 28 -2.66 0.82 0.82
N PRO A 29 -3.56 0.01 1.41
CA PRO A 29 -4.08 -1.18 0.76
C PRO A 29 -4.73 -0.84 -0.60
N GLY A 30 -4.30 -1.54 -1.63
CA GLY A 30 -4.76 -1.39 -3.01
C GLY A 30 -4.38 -2.62 -3.83
N SER A 31 -4.17 -2.45 -5.14
CA SER A 31 -3.80 -3.54 -6.05
C SER A 31 -2.60 -4.32 -5.52
N GLY A 32 -2.75 -5.64 -5.40
CA GLY A 32 -1.71 -6.54 -4.91
C GLY A 32 -1.29 -6.34 -3.47
N LEU A 33 -1.92 -5.42 -2.73
CA LEU A 33 -1.50 -4.95 -1.40
C LEU A 33 -0.03 -4.48 -1.38
N VAL A 34 0.48 -4.02 -2.52
CA VAL A 34 1.90 -3.69 -2.71
C VAL A 34 2.37 -2.64 -1.72
N GLY A 35 1.65 -1.53 -1.60
CA GLY A 35 1.99 -0.45 -0.68
C GLY A 35 1.98 -0.89 0.79
N SER A 36 0.94 -1.61 1.19
CA SER A 36 0.80 -2.10 2.57
C SER A 36 1.90 -3.09 2.94
N ILE A 37 2.17 -4.07 2.08
CA ILE A 37 3.21 -5.09 2.32
C ILE A 37 4.59 -4.43 2.37
N ALA A 38 4.89 -3.56 1.42
CA ALA A 38 6.19 -2.89 1.35
C ALA A 38 6.45 -2.03 2.59
N LEU A 39 5.50 -1.19 2.99
CA LEU A 39 5.71 -0.32 4.14
C LEU A 39 5.67 -1.07 5.47
N GLN A 40 4.84 -2.11 5.60
CA GLN A 40 4.86 -2.96 6.79
C GLN A 40 6.24 -3.62 6.96
N TYR A 41 6.76 -4.19 5.89
CA TYR A 41 8.08 -4.83 5.91
C TYR A 41 9.20 -3.81 6.19
N LEU A 42 9.14 -2.63 5.58
CA LEU A 42 10.07 -1.53 5.86
C LEU A 42 10.10 -1.18 7.34
N VAL A 43 8.95 -0.93 7.92
CA VAL A 43 8.82 -0.51 9.32
C VAL A 43 9.34 -1.58 10.27
N GLU A 44 9.06 -2.85 10.00
CA GLU A 44 9.49 -3.97 10.84
C GLU A 44 11.00 -4.25 10.75
N ASN A 45 11.64 -3.94 9.62
CA ASN A 45 13.01 -4.35 9.36
C ASN A 45 14.04 -3.20 9.28
N ALA A 46 13.61 -1.96 9.21
CA ALA A 46 14.50 -0.79 9.07
C ALA A 46 14.66 0.04 10.35
N GLY A 47 14.16 -0.44 11.48
CA GLY A 47 14.33 0.24 12.78
C GLY A 47 13.42 1.45 12.98
N PHE A 48 12.24 1.45 12.37
CA PHE A 48 11.21 2.44 12.65
C PHE A 48 10.59 2.20 14.02
N THR A 49 10.17 3.28 14.68
CA THR A 49 9.44 3.25 15.94
C THR A 49 8.05 3.81 15.77
N HIS A 50 7.09 3.25 16.51
CA HIS A 50 5.71 3.71 16.50
C HIS A 50 5.61 5.14 17.01
N LEU A 51 5.00 6.02 16.24
CA LEU A 51 4.84 7.44 16.54
C LEU A 51 3.41 7.76 17.01
N GLY A 52 2.41 7.18 16.35
CA GLY A 52 1.01 7.49 16.65
C GLY A 52 0.00 6.70 15.85
N ASN A 53 -1.25 7.02 16.10
CA ASN A 53 -2.42 6.35 15.58
C ASN A 53 -3.36 7.35 14.90
N ILE A 54 -4.00 6.90 13.84
CA ILE A 54 -4.97 7.71 13.11
C ILE A 54 -6.24 6.90 12.88
N THR A 55 -7.36 7.54 13.05
CA THR A 55 -8.66 7.04 12.64
C THR A 55 -9.45 8.12 11.91
N SER A 56 -10.59 7.76 11.34
CA SER A 56 -11.49 8.68 10.66
C SER A 56 -12.92 8.18 10.75
N ARG A 57 -13.87 9.09 10.90
CA ARG A 57 -15.31 8.77 10.83
C ARG A 57 -15.72 8.26 9.44
N PHE A 58 -14.92 8.49 8.43
CA PHE A 58 -15.17 8.04 7.05
C PHE A 58 -14.69 6.62 6.77
N LEU A 59 -13.97 6.02 7.71
CA LEU A 59 -13.45 4.67 7.58
C LEU A 59 -14.33 3.67 8.33
N PRO A 60 -14.35 2.40 7.91
CA PRO A 60 -14.95 1.34 8.71
C PRO A 60 -14.38 1.34 10.13
N GLN A 61 -15.24 1.25 11.12
CA GLN A 61 -14.82 1.24 12.53
C GLN A 61 -14.37 -0.18 12.89
N ILE A 62 -13.10 -0.45 12.63
CA ILE A 62 -12.46 -1.75 12.85
C ILE A 62 -11.31 -1.57 13.83
N SER A 63 -11.27 -2.39 14.85
CA SER A 63 -10.10 -2.58 15.69
C SER A 63 -9.43 -3.89 15.30
N LEU A 64 -8.17 -3.82 14.97
CA LEU A 64 -7.33 -4.98 14.73
C LEU A 64 -6.57 -5.33 15.99
N ALA A 65 -6.18 -6.58 16.13
CA ALA A 65 -5.38 -7.02 17.26
C ALA A 65 -4.17 -7.83 16.79
N THR A 66 -3.02 -7.48 17.31
CA THR A 66 -1.77 -8.24 17.10
C THR A 66 -1.27 -8.68 18.48
N ASN A 67 -1.11 -9.98 18.67
CA ASN A 67 -0.72 -10.56 19.95
C ASN A 67 -1.61 -10.09 21.13
N GLY A 68 -2.90 -9.92 20.88
CA GLY A 68 -3.87 -9.48 21.87
C GLY A 68 -3.92 -7.98 22.12
N LEU A 69 -3.07 -7.19 21.50
CA LEU A 69 -3.06 -5.74 21.61
C LEU A 69 -3.85 -5.10 20.46
N ALA A 70 -4.81 -4.26 20.81
CA ALA A 70 -5.61 -3.51 19.85
C ALA A 70 -4.74 -2.49 19.10
N GLN A 71 -4.95 -2.40 17.79
CA GLN A 71 -4.24 -1.47 16.91
C GLN A 71 -5.22 -0.61 16.12
N ALA A 72 -4.89 0.66 15.97
CA ALA A 72 -5.62 1.57 15.10
C ALA A 72 -5.45 1.16 13.62
N PRO A 73 -6.45 1.43 12.77
CA PRO A 73 -6.40 1.02 11.36
C PRO A 73 -5.32 1.76 10.55
N ILE A 74 -4.94 2.97 10.98
CA ILE A 74 -3.83 3.73 10.38
C ILE A 74 -2.84 4.04 11.49
N ARG A 75 -1.57 3.80 11.22
CA ARG A 75 -0.49 4.03 12.19
C ARG A 75 0.65 4.79 11.55
N LEU A 76 1.32 5.57 12.39
CA LEU A 76 2.51 6.35 12.03
C LEU A 76 3.75 5.76 12.69
N TYR A 77 4.81 5.69 11.93
CA TYR A 77 6.13 5.25 12.39
C TYR A 77 7.19 6.24 11.93
N GLU A 78 8.22 6.42 12.73
CA GLU A 78 9.33 7.29 12.36
C GLU A 78 10.69 6.61 12.50
N LYS A 79 11.61 7.04 11.67
CA LYS A 79 13.03 6.77 11.77
C LYS A 79 13.78 7.95 11.16
N ASP A 80 14.67 8.57 11.92
CA ASP A 80 15.41 9.77 11.50
C ASP A 80 14.43 10.85 10.97
N ASN A 81 14.56 11.25 9.72
CA ASN A 81 13.64 12.18 9.05
C ASN A 81 12.55 11.51 8.21
N PHE A 82 12.42 10.18 8.31
CA PHE A 82 11.37 9.46 7.60
C PHE A 82 10.16 9.23 8.51
N VAL A 83 8.98 9.46 7.96
CA VAL A 83 7.72 9.08 8.58
C VAL A 83 6.97 8.17 7.62
N ALA A 84 6.61 6.99 8.09
CA ALA A 84 5.83 6.02 7.33
C ALA A 84 4.38 5.99 7.83
N VAL A 85 3.44 6.03 6.89
CA VAL A 85 2.01 5.88 7.14
C VAL A 85 1.58 4.50 6.68
N LEU A 86 1.18 3.66 7.62
CA LEU A 86 0.64 2.33 7.36
C LEU A 86 -0.86 2.31 7.58
N ALA A 87 -1.59 1.67 6.68
CA ALA A 87 -3.00 1.40 6.84
C ALA A 87 -3.29 -0.09 6.63
N ASP A 88 -4.11 -0.67 7.51
CA ASP A 88 -4.57 -2.06 7.41
C ASP A 88 -5.95 -2.17 6.77
N VAL A 89 -6.61 -1.05 6.53
CA VAL A 89 -7.91 -0.97 5.90
C VAL A 89 -7.82 -0.16 4.60
N PRO A 90 -8.48 -0.59 3.53
CA PRO A 90 -8.54 0.21 2.32
C PRO A 90 -9.29 1.51 2.58
N ILE A 91 -8.82 2.58 1.93
CA ILE A 91 -9.50 3.87 1.99
C ILE A 91 -10.58 3.89 0.91
N PRO A 92 -11.85 4.05 1.26
CA PRO A 92 -12.91 4.16 0.26
C PRO A 92 -12.63 5.33 -0.70
N PRO A 93 -12.76 5.14 -2.03
CA PRO A 93 -12.45 6.19 -3.00
C PRO A 93 -13.19 7.50 -2.77
N GLN A 94 -14.41 7.42 -2.24
CA GLN A 94 -15.27 8.58 -1.98
C GLN A 94 -14.73 9.54 -0.91
N VAL A 95 -13.84 9.04 -0.05
CA VAL A 95 -13.26 9.82 1.08
C VAL A 95 -11.75 10.02 0.94
N SER A 96 -11.18 9.66 -0.20
CA SER A 96 -9.74 9.80 -0.46
C SER A 96 -9.27 11.26 -0.35
N TYR A 97 -10.09 12.20 -0.81
CA TYR A 97 -9.80 13.63 -0.71
C TYR A 97 -9.66 14.08 0.74
N GLU A 98 -10.65 13.76 1.58
CA GLU A 98 -10.68 14.18 2.99
C GLU A 98 -9.54 13.55 3.79
N ILE A 99 -9.26 12.27 3.54
CA ILE A 99 -8.17 11.57 4.24
C ILE A 99 -6.81 12.13 3.82
N SER A 100 -6.57 12.32 2.53
CA SER A 100 -5.32 12.88 2.01
C SER A 100 -5.07 14.29 2.52
N ALA A 101 -6.07 15.14 2.40
CA ALA A 101 -5.97 16.52 2.84
C ALA A 101 -5.77 16.61 4.35
N GLY A 102 -6.51 15.82 5.14
CA GLY A 102 -6.37 15.77 6.59
C GLY A 102 -5.00 15.29 7.07
N LEU A 103 -4.47 14.25 6.45
CA LEU A 103 -3.12 13.73 6.76
C LEU A 103 -2.04 14.77 6.45
N ILE A 104 -2.03 15.30 5.25
CA ILE A 104 -1.00 16.28 4.83
C ILE A 104 -1.10 17.56 5.65
N GLU A 105 -2.31 18.04 5.96
CA GLU A 105 -2.52 19.20 6.83
C GLU A 105 -1.95 18.97 8.22
N TRP A 106 -2.23 17.83 8.83
CA TRP A 106 -1.73 17.53 10.16
C TRP A 106 -0.20 17.51 10.20
N PHE A 107 0.46 16.83 9.23
CA PHE A 107 1.92 16.81 9.17
C PHE A 107 2.51 18.18 8.91
N SER A 108 1.94 18.95 7.99
CA SER A 108 2.42 20.29 7.64
C SER A 108 2.36 21.27 8.81
N GLY A 109 1.45 21.05 9.76
CA GLY A 109 1.38 21.80 11.01
C GLY A 109 2.44 21.41 12.04
N LYS A 110 3.20 20.35 11.82
CA LYS A 110 4.22 19.81 12.76
C LYS A 110 5.61 19.84 12.20
N SER A 111 5.77 19.48 10.93
CA SER A 111 7.07 19.37 10.24
C SER A 111 6.90 19.79 8.79
N ALA A 112 7.94 20.31 8.18
CA ALA A 112 7.93 20.54 6.74
C ALA A 112 8.05 19.19 6.00
N ILE A 113 7.11 18.91 5.12
CA ILE A 113 7.18 17.74 4.24
C ILE A 113 8.06 18.14 3.05
N THR A 114 9.28 17.65 2.99
CA THR A 114 10.21 17.95 1.90
C THR A 114 10.02 17.04 0.70
N GLU A 115 9.48 15.85 0.92
CA GLU A 115 9.10 14.89 -0.12
C GLU A 115 7.96 13.99 0.40
N LEU A 116 7.00 13.73 -0.47
CA LEU A 116 5.96 12.73 -0.24
C LEU A 116 6.13 11.61 -1.26
N VAL A 117 6.17 10.37 -0.79
CA VAL A 117 6.33 9.19 -1.64
C VAL A 117 5.11 8.28 -1.50
N VAL A 118 4.54 7.92 -2.63
CA VAL A 118 3.43 6.99 -2.71
C VAL A 118 3.93 5.67 -3.28
N ILE A 119 3.72 4.60 -2.54
CA ILE A 119 3.97 3.23 -2.98
C ILE A 119 2.62 2.55 -3.20
N GLY A 120 2.43 1.97 -4.35
CA GLY A 120 1.20 1.25 -4.67
C GLY A 120 1.38 0.20 -5.75
N GLY A 121 0.30 -0.52 -6.02
CA GLY A 121 0.20 -1.46 -7.13
C GLY A 121 -0.66 -0.89 -8.26
N VAL A 122 -0.47 -1.41 -9.46
CA VAL A 122 -1.30 -1.11 -10.62
C VAL A 122 -1.50 -2.36 -11.45
N THR A 123 -2.73 -2.57 -11.92
CA THR A 123 -3.05 -3.70 -12.81
C THR A 123 -3.08 -3.20 -14.24
N THR A 124 -2.22 -3.75 -15.09
CA THR A 124 -2.09 -3.37 -16.50
C THR A 124 -2.41 -4.50 -17.48
N GLY A 125 -2.53 -5.73 -16.98
CA GLY A 125 -2.63 -6.93 -17.81
C GLY A 125 -1.28 -7.40 -18.39
N GLY A 126 -0.17 -6.79 -18.00
CA GLY A 126 1.18 -7.24 -18.38
C GLY A 126 1.68 -8.40 -17.53
N ASP A 127 2.78 -9.00 -17.91
CA ASP A 127 3.31 -10.25 -17.32
C ASP A 127 4.37 -10.02 -16.24
N GLY A 128 4.74 -8.77 -15.96
CA GLY A 128 5.89 -8.46 -15.13
C GLY A 128 5.59 -7.58 -13.95
N GLU A 129 6.60 -7.42 -13.13
CA GLU A 129 6.63 -6.55 -11.95
C GLU A 129 7.27 -5.20 -12.32
N ARG A 130 6.86 -4.62 -13.46
CA ARG A 130 7.37 -3.34 -13.91
C ARG A 130 6.97 -2.24 -12.93
N VAL A 131 7.84 -1.27 -12.75
CA VAL A 131 7.57 -0.12 -11.90
C VAL A 131 7.31 1.09 -12.76
N PHE A 132 6.15 1.71 -12.58
CA PHE A 132 5.79 2.97 -13.21
C PHE A 132 5.99 4.11 -12.24
N GLY A 133 6.62 5.18 -12.72
CA GLY A 133 6.94 6.35 -11.91
C GLY A 133 6.13 7.57 -12.32
N VAL A 134 5.80 8.38 -11.34
CA VAL A 134 5.19 9.70 -11.51
C VAL A 134 5.82 10.69 -10.54
N ALA A 135 5.97 11.93 -10.93
CA ALA A 135 6.46 13.00 -10.07
C ALA A 135 5.66 14.27 -10.30
N THR A 136 5.60 15.12 -9.29
CA THR A 136 4.88 16.41 -9.35
C THR A 136 5.75 17.56 -9.85
N THR A 137 7.07 17.36 -9.93
CA THR A 137 8.01 18.37 -10.41
C THR A 137 8.94 17.80 -11.47
N THR A 138 9.48 18.66 -12.33
CA THR A 138 10.45 18.26 -13.34
C THR A 138 11.73 17.70 -12.71
N ASP A 139 12.22 18.33 -11.64
CA ASP A 139 13.39 17.84 -10.91
C ASP A 139 13.13 16.48 -10.28
N GLY A 140 11.95 16.29 -9.68
CA GLY A 140 11.52 15.00 -9.14
C GLY A 140 11.46 13.91 -10.22
N LEU A 141 10.96 14.24 -11.41
CA LEU A 141 10.91 13.32 -12.54
C LEU A 141 12.32 12.84 -12.93
N GLU A 142 13.29 13.73 -12.99
CA GLU A 142 14.68 13.37 -13.27
C GLU A 142 15.25 12.37 -12.26
N THR A 143 14.85 12.46 -11.00
CA THR A 143 15.36 11.56 -9.94
C THR A 143 14.76 10.16 -9.98
N ILE A 144 13.58 9.97 -10.58
CA ILE A 144 12.86 8.69 -10.57
C ILE A 144 12.98 7.90 -11.88
N LYS A 145 13.37 8.55 -12.98
CA LYS A 145 13.38 7.93 -14.31
C LYS A 145 14.38 6.77 -14.47
N GLU A 146 15.39 6.69 -13.63
CA GLU A 146 16.33 5.57 -13.62
C GLU A 146 15.79 4.34 -12.89
N GLN A 147 14.80 4.53 -12.02
CA GLN A 147 14.23 3.48 -11.18
C GLN A 147 12.83 3.05 -11.63
N SER A 148 12.26 3.75 -12.61
CA SER A 148 10.88 3.53 -13.02
C SER A 148 10.66 3.86 -14.50
N ILE A 149 9.62 3.27 -15.05
CA ILE A 149 9.16 3.54 -16.41
C ILE A 149 8.24 4.75 -16.37
N ILE A 150 8.56 5.75 -17.18
CA ILE A 150 7.70 6.93 -17.33
C ILE A 150 6.80 6.72 -18.54
N LEU A 151 5.51 6.56 -18.28
CA LEU A 151 4.52 6.40 -19.33
C LEU A 151 4.09 7.77 -19.90
N PRO A 152 3.71 7.83 -21.19
CA PRO A 152 3.14 9.05 -21.78
C PRO A 152 1.84 9.50 -21.10
N ALA A 153 1.07 8.55 -20.57
CA ALA A 153 -0.13 8.79 -19.78
C ALA A 153 -0.32 7.67 -18.76
N LEU A 154 -0.71 8.04 -17.56
CA LEU A 154 -1.01 7.10 -16.47
C LEU A 154 -2.10 7.71 -15.60
N SER A 155 -3.15 6.94 -15.33
CA SER A 155 -4.18 7.30 -14.36
C SER A 155 -3.90 6.64 -13.02
N ILE A 156 -3.85 7.45 -11.96
CA ILE A 156 -3.69 6.98 -10.58
C ILE A 156 -4.96 7.34 -9.84
N THR A 157 -5.65 6.35 -9.31
CA THR A 157 -6.95 6.51 -8.66
C THR A 157 -6.88 6.29 -7.15
N GLY A 158 -7.96 6.64 -6.45
CA GLY A 158 -8.10 6.43 -5.03
C GLY A 158 -7.15 7.29 -4.20
N ILE A 159 -6.75 6.77 -3.04
CA ILE A 159 -5.93 7.51 -2.07
C ILE A 159 -4.54 7.86 -2.63
N SER A 160 -3.95 7.00 -3.44
CA SER A 160 -2.64 7.27 -4.04
C SER A 160 -2.67 8.50 -4.96
N GLY A 161 -3.67 8.57 -5.84
CA GLY A 161 -3.87 9.74 -6.71
C GLY A 161 -4.19 11.00 -5.92
N SER A 162 -5.03 10.88 -4.92
CA SER A 162 -5.41 11.98 -4.05
C SER A 162 -4.23 12.55 -3.26
N MET A 163 -3.35 11.70 -2.72
CA MET A 163 -2.14 12.13 -2.01
C MET A 163 -1.18 12.90 -2.92
N ILE A 164 -0.98 12.44 -4.15
CA ILE A 164 -0.12 13.09 -5.13
C ILE A 164 -0.67 14.48 -5.51
N ILE A 165 -1.96 14.58 -5.81
CA ILE A 165 -2.58 15.86 -6.16
C ILE A 165 -2.56 16.84 -4.99
N GLU A 166 -2.88 16.40 -3.80
CA GLU A 166 -2.86 17.27 -2.61
C GLU A 166 -1.45 17.80 -2.34
N ALA A 167 -0.43 16.96 -2.46
CA ALA A 167 0.96 17.38 -2.36
C ALA A 167 1.31 18.42 -3.43
N GLN A 168 0.92 18.19 -4.69
CA GLN A 168 1.15 19.13 -5.78
C GLN A 168 0.51 20.49 -5.53
N LEU A 169 -0.75 20.52 -5.10
CA LEU A 169 -1.47 21.77 -4.82
C LEU A 169 -0.85 22.56 -3.66
N ARG A 170 -0.19 21.88 -2.74
CA ARG A 170 0.51 22.52 -1.61
C ARG A 170 1.99 22.84 -1.90
N GLY A 171 2.47 22.58 -3.11
CA GLY A 171 3.86 22.78 -3.48
C GLY A 171 4.83 21.81 -2.81
N ILE A 172 4.35 20.66 -2.34
CA ILE A 172 5.16 19.58 -1.76
C ILE A 172 5.63 18.67 -2.89
N PRO A 173 6.95 18.50 -3.11
CA PRO A 173 7.44 17.54 -4.08
C PRO A 173 6.95 16.13 -3.75
N ALA A 174 6.34 15.46 -4.72
CA ALA A 174 5.88 14.10 -4.54
C ALA A 174 6.34 13.20 -5.68
N ALA A 175 6.57 11.93 -5.34
CA ALA A 175 6.84 10.85 -6.28
C ALA A 175 5.94 9.66 -5.97
N GLY A 176 5.48 8.99 -7.01
CA GLY A 176 4.74 7.74 -6.92
C GLY A 176 5.49 6.63 -7.64
N PHE A 177 5.57 5.47 -7.01
CA PHE A 177 6.09 4.25 -7.59
C PHE A 177 4.98 3.19 -7.56
N LEU A 178 4.49 2.85 -8.75
CA LEU A 178 3.38 1.92 -8.92
C LEU A 178 3.91 0.65 -9.56
N VAL A 179 3.88 -0.43 -8.80
CA VAL A 179 4.38 -1.72 -9.25
C VAL A 179 3.26 -2.50 -9.91
N GLU A 180 3.54 -3.01 -11.09
CA GLU A 180 2.61 -3.85 -11.83
C GLU A 180 2.36 -5.15 -11.07
N THR A 181 1.08 -5.50 -10.96
CA THR A 181 0.63 -6.70 -10.26
C THR A 181 -0.62 -7.28 -10.89
N ASN A 182 -0.75 -8.59 -10.87
CA ASN A 182 -1.92 -9.33 -11.34
C ASN A 182 -2.58 -10.16 -10.22
N PHE A 183 -2.09 -10.03 -9.00
CA PHE A 183 -2.54 -10.80 -7.85
C PHE A 183 -3.23 -9.92 -6.82
N ASN A 184 -4.12 -10.52 -6.02
CA ASN A 184 -4.77 -9.83 -4.92
C ASN A 184 -3.79 -9.52 -3.76
N VAL A 185 -2.80 -10.40 -3.57
CA VAL A 185 -1.70 -10.26 -2.62
C VAL A 185 -0.41 -10.59 -3.36
N ASP A 186 0.50 -9.62 -3.49
CA ASP A 186 1.68 -9.74 -4.33
C ASP A 186 2.96 -9.31 -3.59
N PRO A 187 3.56 -10.20 -2.79
CA PRO A 187 4.80 -9.91 -2.08
C PRO A 187 5.98 -9.64 -3.03
N ARG A 188 6.01 -10.24 -4.23
CA ARG A 188 7.08 -10.00 -5.21
C ARG A 188 7.06 -8.57 -5.74
N ALA A 189 5.86 -8.06 -6.03
CA ALA A 189 5.70 -6.65 -6.41
C ALA A 189 6.10 -5.72 -5.26
N ALA A 190 5.79 -6.07 -4.01
CA ALA A 190 6.23 -5.32 -2.84
C ALA A 190 7.76 -5.30 -2.70
N ILE A 191 8.45 -6.38 -3.06
CA ILE A 191 9.91 -6.44 -3.09
C ILE A 191 10.49 -5.43 -4.08
N GLU A 192 9.91 -5.28 -5.27
CA GLU A 192 10.34 -4.28 -6.24
C GLU A 192 10.22 -2.85 -5.67
N ALA A 193 9.14 -2.56 -4.96
CA ALA A 193 8.99 -1.28 -4.26
C ALA A 193 10.06 -1.08 -3.17
N LEU A 194 10.37 -2.12 -2.39
CA LEU A 194 11.41 -2.07 -1.35
C LEU A 194 12.81 -1.86 -1.94
N LYS A 195 13.12 -2.46 -3.08
CA LYS A 195 14.38 -2.20 -3.79
C LYS A 195 14.53 -0.74 -4.17
N ILE A 196 13.46 -0.10 -4.60
CA ILE A 196 13.46 1.34 -4.90
C ILE A 196 13.76 2.15 -3.65
N LEU A 197 13.09 1.86 -2.54
CA LEU A 197 13.30 2.56 -1.27
C LEU A 197 14.72 2.33 -0.73
N ASN A 198 15.27 1.13 -0.85
CA ASN A 198 16.66 0.83 -0.51
C ASN A 198 17.64 1.68 -1.31
N THR A 199 17.48 1.71 -2.63
CA THR A 199 18.37 2.46 -3.53
C THR A 199 18.26 3.96 -3.30
N ARG A 200 17.04 4.45 -3.13
CA ARG A 200 16.76 5.88 -3.02
C ARG A 200 17.18 6.48 -1.67
N TYR A 201 16.97 5.72 -0.59
CA TYR A 201 17.12 6.23 0.78
C TYR A 201 18.15 5.47 1.62
N GLY A 202 18.70 4.40 1.13
CA GLY A 202 19.76 3.65 1.82
C GLY A 202 19.28 2.87 3.05
N PHE A 203 18.05 2.37 3.06
CA PHE A 203 17.54 1.60 4.21
C PHE A 203 18.27 0.28 4.43
N GLY A 204 18.82 -0.32 3.38
CA GLY A 204 19.60 -1.56 3.49
C GLY A 204 18.79 -2.78 3.91
N ILE A 205 17.51 -2.85 3.55
CA ILE A 205 16.64 -3.95 3.93
C ILE A 205 16.98 -5.18 3.10
N ASP A 206 17.15 -6.32 3.77
CA ASP A 206 17.20 -7.63 3.13
C ASP A 206 15.77 -8.08 2.77
N THR A 207 15.50 -8.24 1.48
CA THR A 207 14.20 -8.68 0.98
C THR A 207 14.09 -10.19 0.81
N GLN A 208 15.15 -10.95 1.07
CA GLN A 208 15.16 -12.40 0.90
C GLN A 208 14.09 -13.11 1.76
N PRO A 209 13.89 -12.77 3.04
CA PRO A 209 12.82 -13.39 3.82
C PRO A 209 11.43 -13.17 3.24
N LEU A 210 11.18 -12.00 2.64
CA LEU A 210 9.92 -11.70 1.98
C LEU A 210 9.75 -12.50 0.68
N MET A 211 10.85 -12.75 -0.06
CA MET A 211 10.85 -13.60 -1.24
C MET A 211 10.48 -15.05 -0.86
N GLU A 212 11.04 -15.57 0.22
CA GLU A 212 10.71 -16.91 0.73
C GLU A 212 9.24 -17.01 1.13
N GLN A 213 8.68 -16.00 1.76
CA GLN A 213 7.24 -15.93 2.05
C GLN A 213 6.41 -15.92 0.76
N ALA A 214 6.84 -15.19 -0.27
CA ALA A 214 6.16 -15.16 -1.57
C ALA A 214 6.11 -16.55 -2.20
N ASP A 215 7.22 -17.29 -2.18
CA ASP A 215 7.30 -18.66 -2.69
C ASP A 215 6.34 -19.60 -1.94
N GLN A 216 6.26 -19.48 -0.62
CA GLN A 216 5.33 -20.27 0.22
C GLN A 216 3.86 -19.95 -0.10
N VAL A 217 3.51 -18.67 -0.23
CA VAL A 217 2.16 -18.23 -0.57
C VAL A 217 1.76 -18.75 -1.95
N GLU A 218 2.64 -18.65 -2.93
CA GLU A 218 2.38 -19.19 -4.28
C GLU A 218 2.16 -20.69 -4.25
N ALA A 219 2.97 -21.45 -3.52
CA ALA A 219 2.82 -22.88 -3.38
C ALA A 219 1.46 -23.26 -2.74
N MET A 220 1.06 -22.54 -1.70
CA MET A 220 -0.26 -22.73 -1.06
C MET A 220 -1.41 -22.41 -2.01
N MET A 221 -1.31 -21.33 -2.78
CA MET A 221 -2.34 -20.94 -3.75
C MET A 221 -2.47 -21.96 -4.87
N HIS A 222 -1.35 -22.49 -5.37
CA HIS A 222 -1.37 -23.59 -6.36
C HIS A 222 -2.03 -24.84 -5.81
N GLN A 223 -1.75 -25.22 -4.57
CA GLN A 223 -2.36 -26.37 -3.94
C GLN A 223 -3.88 -26.20 -3.79
N LEU A 224 -4.33 -25.03 -3.29
CA LEU A 224 -5.74 -24.71 -3.18
C LEU A 224 -6.46 -24.76 -4.54
N ALA A 225 -5.84 -24.20 -5.58
CA ALA A 225 -6.41 -24.24 -6.92
C ALA A 225 -6.56 -25.68 -7.45
N ASN A 226 -5.57 -26.53 -7.21
CA ASN A 226 -5.63 -27.93 -7.57
C ASN A 226 -6.73 -28.69 -6.81
N ASP A 227 -6.84 -28.45 -5.49
CA ASP A 227 -7.85 -29.07 -4.63
C ASP A 227 -9.27 -28.69 -5.08
N VAL A 228 -9.49 -27.42 -5.43
CA VAL A 228 -10.78 -26.92 -5.96
C VAL A 228 -11.10 -27.60 -7.30
N GLN A 229 -10.11 -27.69 -8.19
CA GLN A 229 -10.30 -28.30 -9.50
C GLN A 229 -10.57 -29.82 -9.40
N GLU A 230 -9.95 -30.49 -8.44
CA GLU A 230 -10.24 -31.90 -8.17
C GLU A 230 -11.64 -32.10 -7.61
N GLN A 231 -12.13 -31.21 -6.75
CA GLN A 231 -13.51 -31.24 -6.25
C GLN A 231 -14.52 -30.99 -7.36
N GLU A 232 -14.31 -29.98 -8.20
CA GLU A 232 -15.18 -29.70 -9.35
C GLU A 232 -15.23 -30.88 -10.33
N ASN A 233 -14.08 -31.51 -10.60
CA ASN A 233 -14.02 -32.70 -11.46
C ASN A 233 -14.67 -33.92 -10.82
N ALA A 234 -14.65 -34.05 -9.51
CA ALA A 234 -15.34 -35.14 -8.80
C ALA A 234 -16.87 -34.96 -8.81
N GLU A 235 -17.36 -33.73 -8.71
CA GLU A 235 -18.78 -33.40 -8.82
C GLU A 235 -19.34 -33.54 -10.25
N GLN A 236 -18.47 -33.37 -11.26
CA GLN A 236 -18.83 -33.53 -12.68
C GLN A 236 -18.76 -34.97 -13.20
N LYS A 237 -18.33 -35.96 -12.39
CA LYS A 237 -18.43 -37.37 -12.81
C LYS A 237 -19.88 -37.75 -12.91
N PRO A 238 -20.40 -38.12 -14.11
CA PRO A 238 -21.77 -38.57 -14.26
C PRO A 238 -21.96 -39.79 -13.37
N PHE A 239 -23.09 -39.82 -12.64
CA PHE A 239 -23.55 -41.00 -11.96
C PHE A 239 -23.42 -42.18 -12.93
N SER A 240 -22.56 -43.11 -12.62
CA SER A 240 -22.37 -44.28 -13.46
C SER A 240 -23.72 -44.99 -13.56
N SER A 241 -24.09 -45.36 -14.77
CA SER A 241 -25.34 -46.03 -15.17
C SER A 241 -25.52 -47.41 -14.55
N ALA A 242 -25.05 -47.64 -13.34
CA ALA A 242 -25.16 -48.90 -12.61
C ALA A 242 -26.38 -48.95 -11.65
N GLU A 243 -27.16 -47.88 -11.49
CA GLU A 243 -28.35 -47.86 -10.66
C GLU A 243 -29.68 -47.82 -11.43
N GLN A 244 -29.66 -48.06 -12.75
CA GLN A 244 -30.87 -48.15 -13.57
C GLN A 244 -31.40 -49.58 -13.74
N VAL A 245 -30.98 -50.51 -12.92
CA VAL A 245 -31.52 -51.89 -12.97
C VAL A 245 -31.98 -52.32 -11.58
N MET A 246 -33.04 -51.69 -11.09
CA MET A 246 -33.95 -52.30 -10.10
C MET A 246 -35.20 -51.44 -9.95
N TYR A 247 -36.13 -51.54 -10.91
CA TYR A 247 -37.58 -51.43 -10.74
C TYR A 247 -38.18 -51.78 -12.11
N GLY A 248 -38.30 -53.09 -12.34
CA GLY A 248 -39.17 -53.66 -13.29
C GLY A 248 -40.08 -54.64 -12.55
#